data_2582d57a732df6541d1595eb4b09d668
#
_entry.id   2582d57a732df6541d1595eb4b09d668
#
_cell.length_a   1.000
_cell.length_b   1.000
_cell.length_c   1.000
_cell.angle_alpha   90.00
_cell.angle_beta   90.00
_cell.angle_gamma   90.00
#
_symmetry.space_group_name_H-M   'P 1'
#
loop_
_entity.id
_entity.type
_entity.pdbx_description
1 polymer ?
#
loop_
_entity_poly.entity_id
_entity_poly.type
_entity_poly.pdbx_seq_one_letter_code
_entity_poly.pdbx_strand_id
1 'polypeptide(L)'
;MNILSDPPLWAGVECTVNRVGDRYRDQLAHSGHDRRCDDLDLLAALGFRTVRYPLLWERALGCTECPRASAWTPRWLDGVDWRFADERIGRLRALGVTPVVGLVHHGSGVPGCGLLDPGFPEAVAAYAGALARRFPDLRYFTPINEPLTTARFAGLYGHWHPHGRSGRLFARALLAQLRATVLAMAAIRAVNPRAELWQTDDLGHCAATPRLRYQ
;
A
#
# COMPACT_ATOMS: atom_id res chain seq x y z
N MET A 1 -20.50 13.70 -28.98
CA MET A 1 -19.66 13.28 -27.84
C MET A 1 -18.38 12.68 -28.43
N ASN A 2 -17.26 13.42 -28.38
CA ASN A 2 -16.03 13.00 -29.05
C ASN A 2 -15.37 11.90 -28.21
N ILE A 3 -15.44 10.65 -28.64
CA ILE A 3 -14.95 9.45 -27.92
C ILE A 3 -13.42 9.30 -28.07
N LEU A 4 -12.74 10.27 -28.63
CA LEU A 4 -11.30 10.21 -28.97
C LEU A 4 -10.47 11.26 -28.22
N SER A 5 -10.86 11.66 -27.00
CA SER A 5 -9.87 12.30 -26.12
C SER A 5 -8.93 11.18 -25.62
N ASP A 6 -7.64 11.34 -25.86
CA ASP A 6 -6.64 10.41 -25.36
C ASP A 6 -6.89 10.15 -23.86
N PRO A 7 -6.94 8.87 -23.43
CA PRO A 7 -7.17 8.57 -22.04
C PRO A 7 -6.04 9.20 -21.20
N PRO A 8 -6.35 9.75 -20.02
CA PRO A 8 -5.33 10.33 -19.17
C PRO A 8 -4.32 9.25 -18.76
N LEU A 9 -3.04 9.50 -19.00
CA LEU A 9 -1.97 8.60 -18.60
C LEU A 9 -1.64 8.81 -17.11
N TRP A 10 -1.54 7.70 -16.39
CA TRP A 10 -1.14 7.67 -14.99
C TRP A 10 0.16 6.92 -14.84
N ALA A 11 1.00 7.38 -13.93
CA ALA A 11 2.21 6.67 -13.53
C ALA A 11 1.98 5.92 -12.23
N GLY A 12 2.84 4.95 -11.95
CA GLY A 12 2.93 4.27 -10.67
C GLY A 12 4.38 3.97 -10.33
N VAL A 13 4.70 3.97 -9.04
CA VAL A 13 6.02 3.58 -8.55
C VAL A 13 5.90 2.20 -7.90
N GLU A 14 6.70 1.23 -8.38
CA GLU A 14 6.82 -0.07 -7.72
C GLU A 14 7.48 0.08 -6.37
N CYS A 15 6.83 -0.44 -5.33
CA CYS A 15 7.16 -0.03 -3.98
C CYS A 15 6.91 -1.10 -2.91
N THR A 16 6.86 -2.37 -3.30
CA THR A 16 6.61 -3.46 -2.35
C THR A 16 7.60 -3.45 -1.19
N VAL A 17 7.08 -3.49 0.03
CA VAL A 17 7.82 -3.80 1.25
C VAL A 17 7.28 -5.08 1.82
N ASN A 18 7.83 -6.22 1.42
CA ASN A 18 7.39 -7.51 1.90
C ASN A 18 8.48 -8.25 2.69
N ARG A 19 8.05 -9.26 3.44
CA ARG A 19 8.93 -10.13 4.21
C ARG A 19 9.00 -11.51 3.56
N VAL A 20 10.25 -12.00 3.37
CA VAL A 20 10.51 -13.38 2.94
C VAL A 20 11.49 -14.00 3.95
N GLY A 21 11.07 -15.08 4.62
CA GLY A 21 11.76 -15.56 5.81
C GLY A 21 11.79 -14.48 6.89
N ASP A 22 12.98 -14.14 7.37
CA ASP A 22 13.20 -13.08 8.37
C ASP A 22 13.68 -11.75 7.79
N ARG A 23 13.65 -11.60 6.47
CA ARG A 23 14.16 -10.40 5.80
C ARG A 23 13.05 -9.61 5.14
N TYR A 24 12.99 -8.32 5.43
CA TYR A 24 12.21 -7.36 4.67
C TYR A 24 12.94 -6.99 3.38
N ARG A 25 12.16 -6.85 2.30
CA ARG A 25 12.62 -6.38 1.00
C ARG A 25 11.86 -5.11 0.66
N ASP A 26 12.61 -4.03 0.48
CA ASP A 26 12.08 -2.71 0.18
C ASP A 26 12.47 -2.31 -1.23
N GLN A 27 11.49 -2.29 -2.15
CA GLN A 27 11.75 -1.96 -3.55
C GLN A 27 12.14 -0.50 -3.74
N LEU A 28 11.63 0.44 -2.94
CA LEU A 28 12.02 1.85 -3.05
C LEU A 28 13.51 2.05 -2.71
N ALA A 29 13.99 1.39 -1.65
CA ALA A 29 15.39 1.41 -1.30
C ALA A 29 16.25 0.69 -2.36
N HIS A 30 15.76 -0.45 -2.87
CA HIS A 30 16.49 -1.24 -3.87
C HIS A 30 16.63 -0.51 -5.21
N SER A 31 15.58 0.16 -5.67
CA SER A 31 15.59 0.99 -6.88
C SER A 31 16.32 2.32 -6.68
N GLY A 32 16.53 2.76 -5.43
CA GLY A 32 17.09 4.05 -5.06
C GLY A 32 16.09 5.22 -5.20
N HIS A 33 14.81 4.95 -5.48
CA HIS A 33 13.78 5.99 -5.56
C HIS A 33 13.59 6.72 -4.23
N ASP A 34 13.82 6.04 -3.12
CA ASP A 34 13.75 6.63 -1.78
C ASP A 34 14.72 7.82 -1.58
N ARG A 35 15.80 7.90 -2.36
CA ARG A 35 16.82 8.94 -2.30
C ARG A 35 16.74 9.95 -3.46
N ARG A 36 15.92 9.67 -4.50
CA ARG A 36 15.79 10.53 -5.69
C ARG A 36 14.42 11.18 -5.74
N CYS A 37 14.32 12.41 -5.24
CA CYS A 37 13.09 13.18 -5.34
C CYS A 37 12.83 13.68 -6.78
N ASP A 38 13.87 13.89 -7.55
CA ASP A 38 13.87 14.33 -8.94
C ASP A 38 13.26 13.31 -9.92
N ASP A 39 13.12 12.03 -9.53
CA ASP A 39 12.31 11.07 -10.29
C ASP A 39 10.88 11.60 -10.54
N LEU A 40 10.33 12.41 -9.63
CA LEU A 40 9.01 13.02 -9.79
C LEU A 40 9.00 14.11 -10.87
N ASP A 41 10.10 14.82 -11.03
CA ASP A 41 10.29 15.81 -12.10
C ASP A 41 10.28 15.13 -13.47
N LEU A 42 10.94 13.98 -13.58
CA LEU A 42 10.95 13.19 -14.81
C LEU A 42 9.53 12.72 -15.18
N LEU A 43 8.74 12.24 -14.21
CA LEU A 43 7.35 11.86 -14.45
C LEU A 43 6.52 13.05 -14.93
N ALA A 44 6.65 14.21 -14.29
CA ALA A 44 5.96 15.43 -14.70
C ALA A 44 6.38 15.91 -16.09
N ALA A 45 7.67 15.84 -16.43
CA ALA A 45 8.21 16.18 -17.72
C ALA A 45 7.72 15.25 -18.85
N LEU A 46 7.47 13.96 -18.54
CA LEU A 46 6.84 13.01 -19.45
C LEU A 46 5.32 13.24 -19.64
N GLY A 47 4.75 14.23 -18.96
CA GLY A 47 3.35 14.61 -19.12
C GLY A 47 2.38 13.92 -18.16
N PHE A 48 2.85 13.08 -17.22
CA PHE A 48 1.97 12.48 -16.21
C PHE A 48 1.43 13.56 -15.26
N ARG A 49 0.12 13.52 -15.02
CA ARG A 49 -0.59 14.45 -14.10
C ARG A 49 -1.21 13.72 -12.92
N THR A 50 -1.16 12.40 -12.91
CA THR A 50 -1.61 11.55 -11.81
C THR A 50 -0.58 10.45 -11.60
N VAL A 51 -0.21 10.21 -10.34
CA VAL A 51 0.73 9.16 -9.97
C VAL A 51 0.20 8.37 -8.79
N ARG A 52 0.20 7.04 -8.88
CA ARG A 52 0.00 6.20 -7.70
C ARG A 52 1.29 6.16 -6.91
N TYR A 53 1.26 6.78 -5.72
CA TYR A 53 2.45 7.08 -4.95
C TYR A 53 2.43 6.43 -3.58
N PRO A 54 3.52 5.74 -3.18
CA PRO A 54 3.58 5.02 -1.92
C PRO A 54 3.94 5.94 -0.75
N LEU A 55 3.09 5.94 0.27
CA LEU A 55 3.40 6.41 1.62
C LEU A 55 3.22 5.23 2.57
N LEU A 56 4.12 4.26 2.46
CA LEU A 56 3.98 2.95 3.09
C LEU A 56 4.22 3.02 4.60
N TRP A 57 3.33 2.39 5.36
CA TRP A 57 3.39 2.37 6.82
C TRP A 57 4.63 1.63 7.35
N GLU A 58 5.08 0.59 6.64
CA GLU A 58 6.30 -0.14 7.00
C GLU A 58 7.53 0.78 6.99
N ARG A 59 7.61 1.65 6.00
CA ARG A 59 8.72 2.63 5.92
C ARG A 59 8.57 3.75 6.94
N ALA A 60 7.37 4.29 7.07
CA ALA A 60 7.08 5.40 7.98
C ALA A 60 7.33 5.04 9.45
N LEU A 61 7.16 3.75 9.80
CA LEU A 61 7.44 3.22 11.14
C LEU A 61 8.87 2.70 11.31
N GLY A 62 9.74 2.82 10.29
CA GLY A 62 11.13 2.36 10.34
C GLY A 62 11.31 0.85 10.48
N CYS A 63 10.31 0.07 10.07
CA CYS A 63 10.25 -1.37 10.35
C CYS A 63 11.13 -2.24 9.44
N THR A 64 11.75 -1.66 8.41
CA THR A 64 12.67 -2.38 7.53
C THR A 64 13.98 -2.79 8.23
N GLU A 65 14.29 -2.18 9.38
CA GLU A 65 15.55 -2.36 10.09
C GLU A 65 15.38 -2.83 11.55
N CYS A 66 14.14 -2.91 12.09
CA CYS A 66 13.93 -3.20 13.51
C CYS A 66 13.35 -4.59 13.76
N PRO A 67 14.12 -5.54 14.38
CA PRO A 67 13.67 -6.90 14.64
C PRO A 67 12.83 -7.09 15.92
N ARG A 68 12.45 -6.05 16.64
CA ARG A 68 11.78 -6.20 17.94
C ARG A 68 10.27 -5.99 17.87
N ALA A 69 9.57 -7.10 17.94
CA ALA A 69 8.13 -7.17 18.01
C ALA A 69 7.60 -7.00 19.43
N SER A 70 7.27 -5.79 19.82
CA SER A 70 6.19 -5.60 20.80
C SER A 70 4.85 -5.59 20.06
N ALA A 71 3.77 -6.04 20.69
CA ALA A 71 2.43 -5.92 20.10
C ALA A 71 2.15 -4.46 19.72
N TRP A 72 1.51 -4.27 18.56
CA TRP A 72 1.18 -2.94 18.07
C TRP A 72 0.34 -2.15 19.07
N THR A 73 0.69 -0.88 19.25
CA THR A 73 -0.07 0.08 20.05
C THR A 73 -0.15 1.42 19.30
N PRO A 74 -1.19 2.26 19.55
CA PRO A 74 -1.29 3.60 18.95
C PRO A 74 -0.05 4.50 19.17
N ARG A 75 0.73 4.26 20.23
CA ARG A 75 1.97 5.00 20.52
C ARG A 75 3.06 4.84 19.45
N TRP A 76 2.97 3.82 18.62
CA TRP A 76 3.91 3.68 17.49
C TRP A 76 3.79 4.86 16.51
N LEU A 77 2.61 5.49 16.44
CA LEU A 77 2.40 6.65 15.60
C LEU A 77 3.15 7.91 16.07
N ASP A 78 3.58 7.95 17.35
CA ASP A 78 4.40 9.05 17.87
C ASP A 78 5.82 9.04 17.27
N GLY A 79 6.27 7.87 16.79
CA GLY A 79 7.57 7.66 16.15
C GLY A 79 7.57 7.65 14.62
N VAL A 80 6.47 8.02 13.97
CA VAL A 80 6.38 8.02 12.50
C VAL A 80 7.33 9.04 11.90
N ASP A 81 8.20 8.59 10.99
CA ASP A 81 9.05 9.47 10.19
C ASP A 81 8.30 10.01 8.98
N TRP A 82 7.88 11.25 9.06
CA TRP A 82 7.13 11.93 8.00
C TRP A 82 8.02 12.60 6.93
N ARG A 83 9.34 12.65 7.10
CA ARG A 83 10.25 13.39 6.20
C ARG A 83 10.09 12.97 4.74
N PHE A 84 10.05 11.67 4.48
CA PHE A 84 9.81 11.17 3.12
C PHE A 84 8.46 11.62 2.57
N ALA A 85 7.40 11.51 3.35
CA ALA A 85 6.06 11.91 2.94
C ALA A 85 5.97 13.43 2.68
N ASP A 86 6.54 14.24 3.58
CA ASP A 86 6.55 15.71 3.46
C ASP A 86 7.24 16.17 2.18
N GLU A 87 8.45 15.64 1.93
CA GLU A 87 9.24 15.97 0.75
C GLU A 87 8.50 15.59 -0.54
N ARG A 88 7.99 14.36 -0.62
CA ARG A 88 7.37 13.83 -1.84
C ARG A 88 6.02 14.46 -2.13
N ILE A 89 5.18 14.62 -1.13
CA ILE A 89 3.89 15.31 -1.30
C ILE A 89 4.11 16.78 -1.64
N GLY A 90 5.06 17.44 -0.99
CA GLY A 90 5.47 18.81 -1.32
C GLY A 90 5.92 18.93 -2.78
N ARG A 91 6.74 18.01 -3.27
CA ARG A 91 7.20 18.02 -4.66
C ARG A 91 6.09 17.76 -5.66
N LEU A 92 5.24 16.75 -5.42
CA LEU A 92 4.09 16.47 -6.28
C LEU A 92 3.15 17.68 -6.41
N ARG A 93 2.87 18.37 -5.30
CA ARG A 93 2.07 19.62 -5.31
C ARG A 93 2.73 20.70 -6.15
N ALA A 94 4.04 20.92 -5.98
CA ALA A 94 4.79 21.93 -6.74
C ALA A 94 4.79 21.63 -8.25
N LEU A 95 4.74 20.35 -8.65
CA LEU A 95 4.68 19.92 -10.05
C LEU A 95 3.25 19.87 -10.61
N GLY A 96 2.22 20.13 -9.81
CA GLY A 96 0.82 19.99 -10.22
C GLY A 96 0.42 18.55 -10.54
N VAL A 97 1.08 17.56 -9.92
CA VAL A 97 0.81 16.14 -10.09
C VAL A 97 -0.06 15.64 -8.94
N THR A 98 -1.17 15.01 -9.26
CA THR A 98 -2.12 14.49 -8.28
C THR A 98 -1.68 13.10 -7.79
N PRO A 99 -1.43 12.90 -6.48
CA PRO A 99 -1.14 11.58 -5.94
C PRO A 99 -2.40 10.75 -5.69
N VAL A 100 -2.34 9.46 -6.02
CA VAL A 100 -3.20 8.41 -5.47
C VAL A 100 -2.37 7.66 -4.44
N VAL A 101 -2.66 7.86 -3.16
CA VAL A 101 -1.77 7.45 -2.08
C VAL A 101 -1.98 5.98 -1.71
N GLY A 102 -0.90 5.17 -1.82
CA GLY A 102 -0.86 3.79 -1.35
C GLY A 102 -0.26 3.70 0.05
N LEU A 103 -0.90 2.93 0.96
CA LEU A 103 -0.44 2.76 2.34
C LEU A 103 0.24 1.42 2.59
N VAL A 104 -0.24 0.36 1.92
CA VAL A 104 0.31 -0.99 1.94
C VAL A 104 0.38 -1.51 0.51
N HIS A 105 1.57 -1.94 0.07
CA HIS A 105 1.77 -2.48 -1.27
C HIS A 105 2.43 -3.86 -1.16
N HIS A 106 1.61 -4.91 -1.20
CA HIS A 106 2.01 -6.30 -0.97
C HIS A 106 2.78 -6.50 0.36
N GLY A 107 2.55 -5.60 1.32
CA GLY A 107 3.23 -5.59 2.59
C GLY A 107 2.86 -6.78 3.46
N SER A 108 3.86 -7.29 4.17
CA SER A 108 3.67 -8.39 5.13
C SER A 108 3.28 -7.88 6.53
N GLY A 109 3.11 -6.58 6.67
CA GLY A 109 2.93 -5.91 7.95
C GLY A 109 4.28 -5.54 8.60
N VAL A 110 4.19 -4.93 9.75
CA VAL A 110 5.35 -4.51 10.54
C VAL A 110 5.67 -5.56 11.61
N PRO A 111 6.90 -5.61 12.15
CA PRO A 111 7.22 -6.49 13.28
C PRO A 111 6.22 -6.27 14.43
N GLY A 112 5.61 -7.36 14.92
CA GLY A 112 4.57 -7.30 15.97
C GLY A 112 3.16 -6.95 15.51
N CYS A 113 2.95 -6.68 14.21
CA CYS A 113 1.63 -6.49 13.60
C CYS A 113 1.64 -6.96 12.14
N GLY A 114 1.73 -8.26 11.95
CA GLY A 114 1.73 -8.89 10.61
C GLY A 114 0.34 -9.00 10.01
N LEU A 115 0.30 -9.37 8.74
CA LEU A 115 -0.92 -9.51 7.94
C LEU A 115 -2.02 -10.38 8.57
N LEU A 116 -1.64 -11.42 9.34
CA LEU A 116 -2.59 -12.33 10.00
C LEU A 116 -2.88 -11.97 11.46
N ASP A 117 -2.27 -10.91 12.00
CA ASP A 117 -2.54 -10.46 13.35
C ASP A 117 -3.93 -9.82 13.45
N PRO A 118 -4.69 -10.10 14.51
CA PRO A 118 -6.02 -9.54 14.67
C PRO A 118 -6.05 -8.00 14.67
N GLY A 119 -4.97 -7.35 15.12
CA GLY A 119 -4.83 -5.89 15.18
C GLY A 119 -4.37 -5.22 13.88
N PHE A 120 -4.05 -5.99 12.83
CA PHE A 120 -3.56 -5.45 11.56
C PHE A 120 -4.52 -4.42 10.93
N PRO A 121 -5.85 -4.68 10.81
CA PRO A 121 -6.76 -3.72 10.23
C PRO A 121 -6.82 -2.39 10.98
N GLU A 122 -6.86 -2.44 12.30
CA GLU A 122 -6.90 -1.28 13.18
C GLU A 122 -5.59 -0.48 13.14
N ALA A 123 -4.47 -1.16 13.04
CA ALA A 123 -3.15 -0.54 12.93
C ALA A 123 -3.00 0.24 11.61
N VAL A 124 -3.37 -0.36 10.49
CA VAL A 124 -3.37 0.33 9.18
C VAL A 124 -4.33 1.51 9.20
N ALA A 125 -5.52 1.37 9.79
CA ALA A 125 -6.49 2.46 9.91
C ALA A 125 -5.96 3.62 10.77
N ALA A 126 -5.26 3.32 11.85
CA ALA A 126 -4.67 4.33 12.72
C ALA A 126 -3.57 5.13 11.98
N TYR A 127 -2.71 4.44 11.22
CA TYR A 127 -1.72 5.09 10.34
C TYR A 127 -2.40 5.94 9.27
N ALA A 128 -3.42 5.41 8.60
CA ALA A 128 -4.20 6.13 7.59
C ALA A 128 -4.81 7.43 8.13
N GLY A 129 -5.38 7.39 9.34
CA GLY A 129 -5.91 8.57 10.01
C GLY A 129 -4.82 9.59 10.40
N ALA A 130 -3.65 9.13 10.84
CA ALA A 130 -2.50 10.00 11.12
C ALA A 130 -2.00 10.70 9.85
N LEU A 131 -1.87 9.96 8.75
CA LEU A 131 -1.49 10.49 7.45
C LEU A 131 -2.53 11.51 6.93
N ALA A 132 -3.82 11.22 7.04
CA ALA A 132 -4.87 12.13 6.62
C ALA A 132 -4.85 13.44 7.43
N ARG A 133 -4.59 13.39 8.75
CA ARG A 133 -4.42 14.61 9.57
C ARG A 133 -3.21 15.43 9.15
N ARG A 134 -2.13 14.79 8.72
CA ARG A 134 -0.94 15.50 8.23
C ARG A 134 -1.14 16.12 6.86
N PHE A 135 -1.90 15.47 5.98
CA PHE A 135 -2.18 15.92 4.61
C PHE A 135 -3.69 15.93 4.35
N PRO A 136 -4.46 16.85 4.93
CA PRO A 136 -5.92 16.82 4.89
C PRO A 136 -6.52 17.13 3.50
N ASP A 137 -5.71 17.62 2.59
CA ASP A 137 -6.08 17.92 1.20
C ASP A 137 -5.93 16.72 0.24
N LEU A 138 -5.27 15.64 0.65
CA LEU A 138 -5.17 14.42 -0.16
C LEU A 138 -6.55 13.80 -0.36
N ARG A 139 -6.85 13.45 -1.62
CA ARG A 139 -8.19 13.01 -2.01
C ARG A 139 -8.26 11.54 -2.39
N TYR A 140 -7.26 11.00 -3.06
CA TYR A 140 -7.33 9.66 -3.65
C TYR A 140 -6.43 8.68 -2.91
N PHE A 141 -6.99 7.52 -2.53
CA PHE A 141 -6.29 6.53 -1.72
C PHE A 141 -6.50 5.11 -2.23
N THR A 142 -5.41 4.34 -2.22
CA THR A 142 -5.39 2.88 -2.32
C THR A 142 -4.82 2.33 -1.01
N PRO A 143 -5.62 2.19 0.06
CA PRO A 143 -5.09 1.76 1.36
C PRO A 143 -4.34 0.44 1.28
N ILE A 144 -4.88 -0.53 0.56
CA ILE A 144 -4.24 -1.84 0.32
C ILE A 144 -4.19 -2.11 -1.18
N ASN A 145 -2.99 -2.27 -1.73
CA ASN A 145 -2.80 -2.68 -3.11
C ASN A 145 -3.02 -4.19 -3.27
N GLU A 146 -3.85 -4.58 -4.22
CA GLU A 146 -4.08 -5.97 -4.64
C GLU A 146 -4.21 -6.98 -3.48
N PRO A 147 -5.26 -6.85 -2.67
CA PRO A 147 -5.44 -7.72 -1.50
C PRO A 147 -5.53 -9.20 -1.87
N LEU A 148 -6.09 -9.53 -3.03
CA LEU A 148 -6.22 -10.90 -3.51
C LEU A 148 -4.86 -11.51 -3.84
N THR A 149 -4.01 -10.78 -4.57
CA THR A 149 -2.64 -11.19 -4.92
C THR A 149 -1.82 -11.40 -3.65
N THR A 150 -1.83 -10.44 -2.73
CA THR A 150 -1.10 -10.55 -1.46
C THR A 150 -1.57 -11.77 -0.65
N ALA A 151 -2.88 -12.00 -0.56
CA ALA A 151 -3.44 -13.13 0.16
C ALA A 151 -3.03 -14.48 -0.47
N ARG A 152 -2.99 -14.57 -1.81
CA ARG A 152 -2.52 -15.77 -2.52
C ARG A 152 -1.05 -16.07 -2.21
N PHE A 153 -0.19 -15.07 -2.32
CA PHE A 153 1.26 -15.27 -2.12
C PHE A 153 1.61 -15.53 -0.65
N ALA A 154 0.95 -14.87 0.28
CA ALA A 154 1.23 -15.00 1.71
C ALA A 154 0.51 -16.18 2.38
N GLY A 155 -0.75 -16.45 1.97
CA GLY A 155 -1.62 -17.42 2.66
C GLY A 155 -1.82 -18.74 1.94
N LEU A 156 -1.73 -18.77 0.59
CA LEU A 156 -2.02 -19.96 -0.21
C LEU A 156 -0.76 -20.59 -0.81
N TYR A 157 0.11 -19.79 -1.43
CA TYR A 157 1.29 -20.30 -2.14
C TYR A 157 2.54 -20.37 -1.25
N GLY A 158 2.56 -19.64 -0.14
CA GLY A 158 3.66 -19.67 0.82
C GLY A 158 4.92 -18.93 0.35
N HIS A 159 4.82 -18.04 -0.62
CA HIS A 159 5.98 -17.29 -1.14
C HIS A 159 6.40 -16.15 -0.22
N TRP A 160 5.43 -15.48 0.40
CA TRP A 160 5.66 -14.34 1.30
C TRP A 160 5.26 -14.68 2.74
N HIS A 161 5.83 -13.96 3.70
CA HIS A 161 5.44 -14.09 5.10
C HIS A 161 3.91 -13.89 5.26
N PRO A 162 3.22 -14.72 6.03
CA PRO A 162 3.69 -15.77 6.96
C PRO A 162 3.91 -17.17 6.34
N HIS A 163 4.12 -17.25 5.04
CA HIS A 163 4.39 -18.52 4.31
C HIS A 163 3.28 -19.56 4.44
N GLY A 164 2.04 -19.09 4.53
CA GLY A 164 0.85 -19.93 4.64
C GLY A 164 0.59 -20.73 3.36
N ARG A 165 0.09 -21.96 3.53
CA ARG A 165 -0.22 -22.89 2.42
C ARG A 165 -1.57 -23.54 2.62
N SER A 166 -2.59 -22.75 2.92
CA SER A 166 -3.96 -23.27 3.09
C SER A 166 -5.03 -22.26 2.69
N GLY A 167 -6.16 -22.75 2.21
CA GLY A 167 -7.33 -21.91 1.91
C GLY A 167 -7.82 -21.10 3.13
N ARG A 168 -7.65 -21.64 4.36
CA ARG A 168 -8.00 -20.91 5.58
C ARG A 168 -7.12 -19.68 5.80
N LEU A 169 -5.80 -19.81 5.63
CA LEU A 169 -4.87 -18.68 5.80
C LEU A 169 -5.03 -17.66 4.68
N PHE A 170 -5.25 -18.12 3.45
CA PHE A 170 -5.63 -17.26 2.33
C PHE A 170 -6.86 -16.42 2.64
N ALA A 171 -7.97 -17.05 3.07
CA ALA A 171 -9.21 -16.34 3.39
C ALA A 171 -9.00 -15.35 4.54
N ARG A 172 -8.27 -15.72 5.60
CA ARG A 172 -7.93 -14.82 6.70
C ARG A 172 -7.13 -13.60 6.22
N ALA A 173 -6.09 -13.82 5.40
CA ALA A 173 -5.26 -12.75 4.86
C ALA A 173 -6.08 -11.80 3.98
N LEU A 174 -6.96 -12.33 3.13
CA LEU A 174 -7.84 -11.52 2.28
C LEU A 174 -8.81 -10.69 3.13
N LEU A 175 -9.52 -11.32 4.05
CA LEU A 175 -10.51 -10.62 4.89
C LEU A 175 -9.87 -9.55 5.79
N ALA A 176 -8.66 -9.81 6.33
CA ALA A 176 -7.92 -8.83 7.11
C ALA A 176 -7.61 -7.56 6.28
N GLN A 177 -7.17 -7.73 5.03
CA GLN A 177 -6.86 -6.63 4.13
C GLN A 177 -8.11 -5.85 3.70
N LEU A 178 -9.21 -6.54 3.38
CA LEU A 178 -10.49 -5.89 3.04
C LEU A 178 -11.02 -5.08 4.24
N ARG A 179 -10.95 -5.64 5.45
CA ARG A 179 -11.30 -4.92 6.67
C ARG A 179 -10.39 -3.71 6.90
N ALA A 180 -9.09 -3.86 6.69
CA ALA A 180 -8.13 -2.76 6.79
C ALA A 180 -8.47 -1.63 5.82
N THR A 181 -8.85 -1.94 4.57
CA THR A 181 -9.28 -0.95 3.58
C THR A 181 -10.51 -0.17 4.05
N VAL A 182 -11.53 -0.87 4.57
CA VAL A 182 -12.77 -0.23 5.07
C VAL A 182 -12.46 0.71 6.25
N LEU A 183 -11.70 0.22 7.24
CA LEU A 183 -11.36 1.00 8.43
C LEU A 183 -10.43 2.17 8.10
N ALA A 184 -9.46 1.98 7.21
CA ALA A 184 -8.56 3.04 6.75
C ALA A 184 -9.35 4.16 6.06
N MET A 185 -10.26 3.81 5.15
CA MET A 185 -11.09 4.81 4.48
C MET A 185 -12.05 5.53 5.44
N ALA A 186 -12.57 4.84 6.44
CA ALA A 186 -13.38 5.47 7.49
C ALA A 186 -12.53 6.50 8.28
N ALA A 187 -11.31 6.13 8.67
CA ALA A 187 -10.39 7.03 9.40
C ALA A 187 -9.96 8.24 8.53
N ILE A 188 -9.69 8.03 7.24
CA ILE A 188 -9.36 9.09 6.29
C ILE A 188 -10.56 10.03 6.10
N ARG A 189 -11.76 9.51 5.89
CA ARG A 189 -12.98 10.30 5.67
C ARG A 189 -13.44 11.06 6.91
N ALA A 190 -13.06 10.63 8.10
CA ALA A 190 -13.28 11.40 9.33
C ALA A 190 -12.49 12.73 9.33
N VAL A 191 -11.39 12.82 8.55
CA VAL A 191 -10.59 14.04 8.37
C VAL A 191 -10.97 14.77 7.08
N ASN A 192 -11.05 14.04 5.97
CA ASN A 192 -11.43 14.56 4.67
C ASN A 192 -12.66 13.79 4.11
N PRO A 193 -13.88 14.28 4.31
CA PRO A 193 -15.10 13.61 3.83
C PRO A 193 -15.16 13.41 2.30
N ARG A 194 -14.34 14.17 1.54
CA ARG A 194 -14.27 14.07 0.07
C ARG A 194 -13.26 13.01 -0.41
N ALA A 195 -12.60 12.30 0.50
CA ALA A 195 -11.63 11.27 0.14
C ALA A 195 -12.29 10.09 -0.59
N GLU A 196 -11.67 9.67 -1.68
CA GLU A 196 -12.12 8.62 -2.56
C GLU A 196 -11.23 7.38 -2.48
N LEU A 197 -11.86 6.20 -2.44
CA LEU A 197 -11.17 4.92 -2.59
C LEU A 197 -10.96 4.61 -4.07
N TRP A 198 -9.70 4.40 -4.45
CA TRP A 198 -9.33 3.89 -5.76
C TRP A 198 -8.66 2.53 -5.58
N GLN A 199 -9.48 1.49 -5.58
CA GLN A 199 -9.02 0.13 -5.34
C GLN A 199 -8.39 -0.46 -6.61
N THR A 200 -7.23 -1.09 -6.43
CA THR A 200 -6.56 -1.87 -7.47
C THR A 200 -6.59 -3.35 -7.09
N ASP A 201 -6.78 -4.21 -8.06
CA ASP A 201 -6.63 -5.65 -7.90
C ASP A 201 -6.23 -6.30 -9.22
N ASP A 202 -5.71 -7.53 -9.15
CA ASP A 202 -5.41 -8.35 -10.32
C ASP A 202 -6.66 -9.14 -10.72
N LEU A 203 -7.24 -8.76 -11.85
CA LEU A 203 -8.42 -9.40 -12.42
C LEU A 203 -8.01 -10.26 -13.62
N GLY A 204 -7.99 -11.56 -13.42
CA GLY A 204 -7.67 -12.52 -14.45
C GLY A 204 -8.85 -13.43 -14.83
N HIS A 205 -8.91 -13.82 -16.08
CA HIS A 205 -9.73 -14.95 -16.54
C HIS A 205 -8.90 -16.23 -16.51
N CYS A 206 -9.33 -17.21 -15.69
CA CYS A 206 -8.70 -18.52 -15.66
C CYS A 206 -9.33 -19.43 -16.69
N ALA A 207 -8.62 -19.71 -17.77
CA ALA A 207 -8.99 -20.75 -18.72
C ALA A 207 -8.30 -22.07 -18.34
N ALA A 208 -9.09 -23.10 -18.07
CA ALA A 208 -8.56 -24.42 -17.74
C ALA A 208 -8.73 -25.38 -18.94
N THR A 209 -7.74 -26.23 -19.15
CA THR A 209 -7.92 -27.39 -20.03
C THR A 209 -8.93 -28.36 -19.40
N PRO A 210 -9.57 -29.28 -20.20
CA PRO A 210 -10.51 -30.25 -19.64
C PRO A 210 -9.95 -31.07 -18.48
N ARG A 211 -8.64 -31.32 -18.46
CA ARG A 211 -7.94 -32.05 -17.40
C ARG A 211 -7.85 -31.27 -16.08
N LEU A 212 -7.86 -29.94 -16.13
CA LEU A 212 -7.64 -29.05 -14.97
C LEU A 212 -8.89 -28.24 -14.58
N ARG A 213 -10.07 -28.64 -15.06
CA ARG A 213 -11.34 -27.92 -14.78
C ARG A 213 -11.74 -27.87 -13.31
N TYR A 214 -11.12 -28.69 -12.46
CA TYR A 214 -11.40 -28.73 -11.03
C TYR A 214 -10.68 -27.59 -10.24
N GLN A 215 -9.80 -26.86 -10.87
CA GLN A 215 -9.12 -25.69 -10.30
C GLN A 215 -9.89 -24.40 -10.60
#